data_40fdaf56a20e38629b4002d84a0a66d7
#
_entry.id   40fdaf56a20e38629b4002d84a0a66d7
#
_cell.length_a   1.000
_cell.length_b   1.000
_cell.length_c   1.000
_cell.angle_alpha   90.00
_cell.angle_beta   90.00
_cell.angle_gamma   90.00
#
_symmetry.space_group_name_H-M   'P 1'
#
loop_
_entity.id
_entity.type
_entity.pdbx_description
1 polymer ?
#
loop_
_entity_poly.entity_id
_entity_poly.type
_entity_poly.pdbx_seq_one_letter_code
_entity_poly.pdbx_strand_id
1 'polypeptide(L)'
;MVRILAVADEVAPRVDDIGVRSMRPDLVLAAGDLPWDYLEFLASCLDVPVVFVPGNHDPEIEGRSPWGGPALEGTRPHGATNADGRVVEAAGLRIAGLGGSVRYNRGPHQYTQREYGRRARRLSRRARRAGGIDILLSHAPPRGLGDEDDGPHVGIEAMHDLIADLTPRWHVHGHIHPHGFPRADRHVGSTTITNVVPWRLLEV
;
A
#
# COMPACT_ATOMS: atom_id res chain seq x y z
N MET A 1 -0.68 9.86 19.12
CA MET A 1 0.40 9.16 18.39
C MET A 1 -0.16 7.80 18.03
N VAL A 2 -0.22 7.47 16.75
CA VAL A 2 -0.77 6.20 16.24
C VAL A 2 0.40 5.31 15.85
N ARG A 3 0.44 4.09 16.37
CA ARG A 3 1.46 3.11 16.04
C ARG A 3 0.98 2.23 14.90
N ILE A 4 1.74 2.17 13.81
CA ILE A 4 1.37 1.47 12.59
C ILE A 4 2.35 0.32 12.35
N LEU A 5 1.81 -0.89 12.18
CA LEU A 5 2.56 -1.99 11.59
C LEU A 5 2.37 -1.92 10.08
N ALA A 6 3.42 -1.58 9.35
CA ALA A 6 3.43 -1.59 7.89
C ALA A 6 4.14 -2.84 7.38
N VAL A 7 3.53 -3.55 6.42
CA VAL A 7 4.01 -4.83 5.87
C VAL A 7 3.93 -4.82 4.34
N ALA A 8 4.83 -5.50 3.66
CA ALA A 8 4.82 -5.65 2.20
C ALA A 8 5.68 -6.84 1.73
N ASP A 9 5.30 -7.45 0.61
CA ASP A 9 6.05 -8.37 -0.25
C ASP A 9 6.47 -9.69 0.41
N GLU A 10 6.84 -9.70 1.67
CA GLU A 10 7.36 -10.89 2.34
C GLU A 10 6.63 -11.14 3.67
N VAL A 11 6.21 -12.36 3.90
CA VAL A 11 5.72 -12.80 5.21
C VAL A 11 6.91 -12.86 6.18
N ALA A 12 6.95 -11.96 7.13
CA ALA A 12 8.05 -11.88 8.08
C ALA A 12 7.94 -12.93 9.19
N PRO A 13 8.94 -13.80 9.38
CA PRO A 13 8.90 -14.84 10.44
C PRO A 13 8.75 -14.30 11.87
N ARG A 14 9.12 -13.04 12.12
CA ARG A 14 8.98 -12.37 13.42
C ARG A 14 7.60 -11.76 13.64
N VAL A 15 6.76 -11.73 12.63
CA VAL A 15 5.37 -11.29 12.71
C VAL A 15 4.47 -12.51 12.86
N ASP A 16 4.86 -13.42 13.77
CA ASP A 16 4.04 -14.51 14.28
C ASP A 16 3.02 -14.01 15.32
N ASP A 17 2.15 -14.87 15.80
CA ASP A 17 1.07 -14.49 16.72
C ASP A 17 1.58 -13.78 17.99
N ILE A 18 2.67 -14.24 18.60
CA ILE A 18 3.25 -13.64 19.81
C ILE A 18 3.99 -12.34 19.46
N GLY A 19 4.78 -12.35 18.40
CA GLY A 19 5.57 -11.21 17.97
C GLY A 19 4.70 -10.03 17.59
N VAL A 20 3.68 -10.24 16.75
CA VAL A 20 2.79 -9.18 16.26
C VAL A 20 1.96 -8.55 17.38
N ARG A 21 1.46 -9.36 18.31
CA ARG A 21 0.70 -8.86 19.49
C ARG A 21 1.58 -8.00 20.41
N SER A 22 2.87 -8.36 20.56
CA SER A 22 3.81 -7.59 21.38
C SER A 22 4.11 -6.21 20.81
N MET A 23 3.97 -6.01 19.50
CA MET A 23 4.16 -4.73 18.83
C MET A 23 3.08 -3.71 19.15
N ARG A 24 1.87 -4.14 19.57
CA ARG A 24 0.72 -3.32 19.94
C ARG A 24 0.44 -2.21 18.90
N PRO A 25 0.27 -2.53 17.62
CA PRO A 25 -0.11 -1.52 16.65
C PRO A 25 -1.55 -1.08 16.85
N ASP A 26 -1.88 0.15 16.44
CA ASP A 26 -3.24 0.68 16.38
C ASP A 26 -3.84 0.51 14.99
N LEU A 27 -3.00 0.23 13.99
CA LEU A 27 -3.34 0.10 12.57
C LEU A 27 -2.32 -0.80 11.87
N VAL A 28 -2.80 -1.60 10.91
CA VAL A 28 -1.95 -2.31 9.95
C VAL A 28 -2.10 -1.68 8.57
N LEU A 29 -0.96 -1.37 7.92
CA LEU A 29 -0.91 -0.99 6.51
C LEU A 29 -0.20 -2.08 5.71
N ALA A 30 -0.85 -2.63 4.69
CA ALA A 30 -0.25 -3.61 3.79
C ALA A 30 -0.05 -3.01 2.39
N ALA A 31 1.20 -2.93 1.98
CA ALA A 31 1.59 -2.29 0.73
C ALA A 31 1.67 -3.26 -0.48
N GLY A 32 0.93 -4.37 -0.43
CA GLY A 32 0.76 -5.32 -1.54
C GLY A 32 1.74 -6.50 -1.55
N ASP A 33 1.47 -7.42 -2.46
CA ASP A 33 2.23 -8.66 -2.69
C ASP A 33 2.37 -9.54 -1.44
N LEU A 34 1.27 -9.67 -0.69
CA LEU A 34 1.17 -10.52 0.50
C LEU A 34 0.03 -11.53 0.35
N PRO A 35 0.24 -12.79 0.79
CA PRO A 35 -0.84 -13.77 0.84
C PRO A 35 -2.05 -13.23 1.61
N TRP A 36 -3.25 -13.45 1.12
CA TRP A 36 -4.45 -12.90 1.76
C TRP A 36 -4.77 -13.56 3.10
N ASP A 37 -4.45 -14.83 3.26
CA ASP A 37 -4.51 -15.53 4.54
C ASP A 37 -3.58 -14.89 5.60
N TYR A 38 -2.45 -14.30 5.17
CA TYR A 38 -1.59 -13.53 6.08
C TYR A 38 -2.25 -12.22 6.53
N LEU A 39 -2.94 -11.49 5.63
CA LEU A 39 -3.69 -10.30 6.01
C LEU A 39 -4.88 -10.64 6.92
N GLU A 40 -5.56 -11.75 6.67
CA GLU A 40 -6.63 -12.28 7.52
C GLU A 40 -6.11 -12.69 8.90
N PHE A 41 -4.94 -13.31 8.95
CA PHE A 41 -4.23 -13.62 10.19
C PHE A 41 -3.95 -12.34 10.99
N LEU A 42 -3.38 -11.30 10.38
CA LEU A 42 -3.11 -10.02 11.06
C LEU A 42 -4.40 -9.37 11.58
N ALA A 43 -5.46 -9.36 10.78
CA ALA A 43 -6.75 -8.82 11.18
C ALA A 43 -7.35 -9.58 12.39
N SER A 44 -7.24 -10.93 12.37
CA SER A 44 -7.77 -11.77 13.43
C SER A 44 -6.96 -11.71 14.72
N CYS A 45 -5.63 -11.57 14.60
CA CYS A 45 -4.72 -11.57 15.76
C CYS A 45 -4.67 -10.25 16.52
N LEU A 46 -4.84 -9.13 15.83
CA LEU A 46 -4.56 -7.80 16.38
C LEU A 46 -5.81 -7.05 16.85
N ASP A 47 -6.98 -7.39 16.30
CA ASP A 47 -8.25 -6.67 16.54
C ASP A 47 -8.13 -5.15 16.26
N VAL A 48 -7.38 -4.79 15.21
CA VAL A 48 -7.18 -3.43 14.74
C VAL A 48 -7.52 -3.31 13.25
N PRO A 49 -7.84 -2.13 12.73
CA PRO A 49 -8.05 -1.95 11.30
C PRO A 49 -6.85 -2.43 10.47
N VAL A 50 -7.10 -3.16 9.39
CA VAL A 50 -6.13 -3.52 8.36
C VAL A 50 -6.52 -2.81 7.07
N VAL A 51 -5.63 -1.97 6.55
CA VAL A 51 -5.82 -1.25 5.28
C VAL A 51 -4.75 -1.70 4.29
N PHE A 52 -5.16 -2.07 3.08
CA PHE A 52 -4.23 -2.56 2.08
C PHE A 52 -4.41 -1.92 0.70
N VAL A 53 -3.39 -2.01 -0.11
CA VAL A 53 -3.44 -1.84 -1.57
C VAL A 53 -2.90 -3.11 -2.23
N PRO A 54 -3.39 -3.53 -3.41
CA PRO A 54 -2.82 -4.67 -4.10
C PRO A 54 -1.43 -4.37 -4.65
N GLY A 55 -0.57 -5.37 -4.67
CA GLY A 55 0.65 -5.40 -5.46
C GLY A 55 0.43 -5.99 -6.85
N ASN A 56 1.50 -6.15 -7.62
CA ASN A 56 1.41 -6.66 -9.00
C ASN A 56 1.41 -8.20 -9.10
N HIS A 57 1.63 -8.89 -7.98
CA HIS A 57 1.48 -10.34 -7.87
C HIS A 57 0.17 -10.75 -7.18
N ASP A 58 -0.56 -9.80 -6.62
CA ASP A 58 -1.86 -10.08 -6.01
C ASP A 58 -2.90 -10.43 -7.08
N PRO A 59 -3.86 -11.34 -6.78
CA PRO A 59 -4.92 -11.66 -7.71
C PRO A 59 -5.86 -10.46 -7.93
N GLU A 60 -6.62 -10.48 -9.03
CA GLU A 60 -7.65 -9.46 -9.29
C GLU A 60 -8.68 -9.41 -8.17
N ILE A 61 -8.81 -8.24 -7.54
CA ILE A 61 -9.62 -8.05 -6.32
C ILE A 61 -11.12 -7.86 -6.61
N GLU A 62 -11.49 -7.41 -7.80
CA GLU A 62 -12.87 -7.18 -8.21
C GLU A 62 -13.04 -7.51 -9.69
N GLY A 63 -13.23 -8.78 -10.01
CA GLY A 63 -13.93 -9.18 -11.21
C GLY A 63 -15.44 -9.18 -10.92
N ARG A 64 -16.26 -8.47 -11.68
CA ARG A 64 -17.67 -8.89 -11.81
C ARG A 64 -17.62 -10.32 -12.31
N SER A 65 -18.32 -11.24 -11.61
CA SER A 65 -18.55 -12.56 -12.18
C SER A 65 -18.96 -12.37 -13.65
N PRO A 66 -18.41 -13.16 -14.60
CA PRO A 66 -18.90 -13.16 -15.98
C PRO A 66 -20.42 -13.29 -16.08
N TRP A 67 -21.06 -13.73 -15.03
CA TRP A 67 -22.50 -13.94 -14.88
C TRP A 67 -23.23 -12.80 -14.14
N GLY A 68 -22.56 -11.66 -13.87
CA GLY A 68 -23.17 -10.45 -13.29
C GLY A 68 -23.41 -10.48 -11.78
N GLY A 69 -22.89 -11.46 -11.06
CA GLY A 69 -22.94 -11.56 -9.59
C GLY A 69 -21.80 -10.82 -8.88
N PRO A 70 -21.84 -10.73 -7.53
CA PRO A 70 -20.73 -10.23 -6.75
C PRO A 70 -19.48 -11.09 -6.97
N ALA A 71 -18.29 -10.49 -6.73
CA ALA A 71 -17.01 -11.21 -6.78
C ALA A 71 -17.10 -12.52 -5.97
N LEU A 72 -16.52 -13.59 -6.52
CA LEU A 72 -16.50 -14.89 -5.84
C LEU A 72 -15.81 -14.74 -4.46
N GLU A 73 -16.31 -15.46 -3.45
CA GLU A 73 -15.61 -15.61 -2.17
C GLU A 73 -14.16 -16.02 -2.43
N GLY A 74 -13.19 -15.34 -1.77
CA GLY A 74 -11.76 -15.58 -1.95
C GLY A 74 -11.03 -14.58 -2.85
N THR A 75 -11.72 -13.59 -3.43
CA THR A 75 -11.08 -12.55 -4.27
C THR A 75 -10.58 -11.34 -3.47
N ARG A 76 -10.69 -11.34 -2.16
CA ARG A 76 -10.23 -10.28 -1.26
C ARG A 76 -9.94 -10.83 0.13
N PRO A 77 -8.97 -10.28 0.88
CA PRO A 77 -8.74 -10.67 2.28
C PRO A 77 -9.91 -10.24 3.16
N HIS A 78 -10.41 -11.16 4.00
CA HIS A 78 -11.46 -10.87 4.98
C HIS A 78 -10.89 -10.01 6.13
N GLY A 79 -11.68 -9.07 6.62
CA GLY A 79 -11.28 -8.19 7.72
C GLY A 79 -10.32 -7.05 7.32
N ALA A 80 -9.93 -6.97 6.05
CA ALA A 80 -9.07 -5.89 5.54
C ALA A 80 -9.84 -4.97 4.58
N THR A 81 -9.48 -3.67 4.60
CA THR A 81 -10.09 -2.63 3.77
C THR A 81 -9.18 -2.28 2.60
N ASN A 82 -9.68 -2.46 1.38
CA ASN A 82 -8.96 -2.05 0.17
C ASN A 82 -9.03 -0.53 -0.01
N ALA A 83 -7.86 0.13 0.01
CA ALA A 83 -7.71 1.57 -0.21
C ALA A 83 -7.41 1.93 -1.68
N ASP A 84 -7.21 0.96 -2.58
CA ASP A 84 -6.78 1.25 -3.96
C ASP A 84 -7.75 2.18 -4.70
N GLY A 85 -7.22 3.32 -5.14
CA GLY A 85 -7.98 4.39 -5.77
C GLY A 85 -8.99 5.10 -4.85
N ARG A 86 -8.91 4.92 -3.53
CA ARG A 86 -9.84 5.44 -2.51
C ARG A 86 -9.10 6.22 -1.42
N VAL A 87 -9.87 6.94 -0.62
CA VAL A 87 -9.44 7.47 0.68
C VAL A 87 -10.26 6.74 1.72
N VAL A 88 -9.59 6.17 2.71
CA VAL A 88 -10.21 5.45 3.83
C VAL A 88 -9.79 6.08 5.15
N GLU A 89 -10.65 6.00 6.16
CA GLU A 89 -10.33 6.44 7.52
C GLU A 89 -10.14 5.21 8.42
N ALA A 90 -9.00 5.14 9.10
CA ALA A 90 -8.68 4.08 10.04
C ALA A 90 -7.79 4.63 11.17
N ALA A 91 -8.05 4.23 12.40
CA ALA A 91 -7.33 4.71 13.60
C ALA A 91 -7.20 6.25 13.70
N GLY A 92 -8.19 6.98 13.20
CA GLY A 92 -8.20 8.45 13.17
C GLY A 92 -7.33 9.08 12.08
N LEU A 93 -6.75 8.29 11.17
CA LEU A 93 -5.92 8.74 10.05
C LEU A 93 -6.67 8.58 8.72
N ARG A 94 -6.43 9.50 7.78
CA ARG A 94 -6.90 9.44 6.40
C ARG A 94 -5.80 8.88 5.50
N ILE A 95 -6.09 7.75 4.87
CA ILE A 95 -5.15 6.98 4.05
C ILE A 95 -5.64 6.98 2.61
N ALA A 96 -4.85 7.50 1.69
CA ALA A 96 -5.11 7.39 0.26
C ALA A 96 -4.29 6.25 -0.33
N GLY A 97 -4.92 5.33 -1.09
CA GLY A 97 -4.26 4.17 -1.66
C GLY A 97 -4.07 4.24 -3.17
N LEU A 98 -2.93 3.76 -3.66
CA LEU A 98 -2.64 3.60 -5.10
C LEU A 98 -1.80 2.34 -5.33
N GLY A 99 -2.45 1.20 -5.53
CA GLY A 99 -1.81 -0.11 -5.67
C GLY A 99 -1.24 -0.39 -7.06
N GLY A 100 -0.54 -1.53 -7.14
CA GLY A 100 0.08 -2.07 -8.33
C GLY A 100 1.44 -1.47 -8.69
N SER A 101 1.97 -1.89 -9.84
CA SER A 101 3.26 -1.43 -10.39
C SER A 101 3.16 -0.89 -11.81
N VAL A 102 4.22 -0.26 -12.28
CA VAL A 102 4.35 0.11 -13.69
C VAL A 102 4.38 -1.16 -14.54
N ARG A 103 3.62 -1.14 -15.65
CA ARG A 103 3.44 -2.33 -16.49
C ARG A 103 4.73 -2.76 -17.15
N TYR A 104 5.16 -3.98 -16.85
CA TYR A 104 6.27 -4.67 -17.50
C TYR A 104 5.84 -5.97 -18.17
N ASN A 105 4.64 -6.50 -17.85
CA ASN A 105 4.04 -7.67 -18.49
C ASN A 105 2.49 -7.57 -18.54
N ARG A 106 1.78 -8.66 -18.72
CA ARG A 106 0.30 -8.72 -18.77
C ARG A 106 -0.34 -9.18 -17.45
N GLY A 107 0.39 -9.10 -16.33
CA GLY A 107 -0.11 -9.47 -15.01
C GLY A 107 -1.17 -8.50 -14.48
N PRO A 108 -1.85 -8.88 -13.38
CA PRO A 108 -2.81 -8.04 -12.70
C PRO A 108 -2.16 -6.77 -12.13
N HIS A 109 -2.97 -5.78 -11.80
CA HIS A 109 -2.56 -4.53 -11.12
C HIS A 109 -1.33 -3.83 -11.73
N GLN A 110 -1.10 -3.98 -13.02
CA GLN A 110 -0.03 -3.32 -13.75
C GLN A 110 -0.58 -2.26 -14.69
N TYR A 111 -0.09 -1.03 -14.54
CA TYR A 111 -0.61 0.13 -15.25
C TYR A 111 0.50 0.88 -15.96
N THR A 112 0.21 1.44 -17.14
CA THR A 112 1.13 2.37 -17.80
C THR A 112 1.24 3.67 -17.01
N GLN A 113 2.33 4.44 -17.19
CA GLN A 113 2.48 5.78 -16.57
C GLN A 113 1.28 6.69 -16.88
N ARG A 114 0.73 6.61 -18.10
CA ARG A 114 -0.49 7.36 -18.50
C ARG A 114 -1.73 6.95 -17.69
N GLU A 115 -1.90 5.66 -17.42
CA GLU A 115 -3.00 5.15 -16.57
C GLU A 115 -2.80 5.58 -15.14
N TYR A 116 -1.57 5.53 -14.60
CA TYR A 116 -1.24 6.05 -13.29
C TYR A 116 -1.54 7.54 -13.18
N GLY A 117 -1.20 8.35 -14.17
CA GLY A 117 -1.54 9.77 -14.19
C GLY A 117 -3.05 10.04 -14.10
N ARG A 118 -3.90 9.19 -14.70
CA ARG A 118 -5.37 9.30 -14.56
C ARG A 118 -5.85 8.86 -13.18
N ARG A 119 -5.28 7.77 -12.65
CA ARG A 119 -5.61 7.23 -11.32
C ARG A 119 -5.21 8.22 -10.22
N ALA A 120 -3.99 8.75 -10.27
CA ALA A 120 -3.48 9.76 -9.33
C ALA A 120 -4.36 11.02 -9.32
N ARG A 121 -4.74 11.56 -10.49
CA ARG A 121 -5.64 12.72 -10.57
C ARG A 121 -7.04 12.46 -9.98
N ARG A 122 -7.56 11.24 -10.12
CA ARG A 122 -8.84 10.87 -9.49
C ARG A 122 -8.69 10.76 -7.97
N LEU A 123 -7.59 10.15 -7.51
CA LEU A 123 -7.29 10.01 -6.09
C LEU A 123 -7.07 11.36 -5.42
N SER A 124 -6.27 12.26 -6.04
CA SER A 124 -6.08 13.64 -5.57
C SER A 124 -7.40 14.37 -5.35
N ARG A 125 -8.31 14.31 -6.33
CA ARG A 125 -9.65 14.93 -6.19
C ARG A 125 -10.47 14.34 -5.03
N ARG A 126 -10.37 13.02 -4.79
CA ARG A 126 -11.04 12.36 -3.66
C ARG A 126 -10.43 12.79 -2.34
N ALA A 127 -9.10 12.82 -2.26
CA ALA A 127 -8.35 13.26 -1.09
C ALA A 127 -8.68 14.70 -0.69
N ARG A 128 -8.72 15.62 -1.65
CA ARG A 128 -9.10 17.02 -1.39
C ARG A 128 -10.55 17.16 -0.89
N ARG A 129 -11.49 16.36 -1.43
CA ARG A 129 -12.87 16.34 -0.94
C ARG A 129 -13.00 15.75 0.47
N ALA A 130 -12.11 14.85 0.85
CA ALA A 130 -12.02 14.29 2.20
C ALA A 130 -11.33 15.24 3.19
N GLY A 131 -10.84 16.42 2.75
CA GLY A 131 -10.13 17.38 3.60
C GLY A 131 -8.63 17.09 3.76
N GLY A 132 -8.00 16.38 2.81
CA GLY A 132 -6.59 16.00 2.81
C GLY A 132 -6.35 14.54 3.25
N ILE A 133 -5.10 14.15 3.36
CA ILE A 133 -4.67 12.82 3.81
C ILE A 133 -3.47 12.92 4.74
N ASP A 134 -3.32 11.94 5.62
CA ASP A 134 -2.17 11.81 6.51
C ASP A 134 -1.12 10.88 5.90
N ILE A 135 -1.59 9.82 5.21
CA ILE A 135 -0.75 8.77 4.63
C ILE A 135 -1.14 8.52 3.16
N LEU A 136 -0.13 8.44 2.30
CA LEU A 136 -0.22 7.87 0.97
C LEU A 136 0.32 6.43 1.03
N LEU A 137 -0.51 5.44 0.73
CA LEU A 137 -0.14 4.03 0.67
C LEU A 137 -0.07 3.58 -0.78
N SER A 138 1.07 3.08 -1.23
CA SER A 138 1.21 2.48 -2.57
C SER A 138 1.95 1.16 -2.51
N HIS A 139 1.89 0.37 -3.59
CA HIS A 139 2.77 -0.78 -3.72
C HIS A 139 4.12 -0.34 -4.28
N ALA A 140 4.17 0.17 -5.49
CA ALA A 140 5.42 0.67 -6.09
C ALA A 140 5.78 2.09 -5.62
N PRO A 141 7.10 2.42 -5.54
CA PRO A 141 7.61 3.74 -5.15
C PRO A 141 7.41 4.81 -6.23
N PRO A 142 7.71 6.09 -5.92
CA PRO A 142 7.83 7.13 -6.94
C PRO A 142 9.08 6.90 -7.83
N ARG A 143 9.00 7.32 -9.09
CA ARG A 143 10.14 7.28 -10.02
C ARG A 143 11.33 8.10 -9.47
N GLY A 144 12.52 7.49 -9.44
CA GLY A 144 13.75 8.13 -8.95
C GLY A 144 13.84 8.27 -7.42
N LEU A 145 12.85 7.78 -6.68
CA LEU A 145 12.81 7.88 -5.21
C LEU A 145 12.62 6.50 -4.55
N GLY A 146 13.59 5.62 -4.77
CA GLY A 146 13.61 4.30 -4.17
C GLY A 146 13.25 3.17 -5.10
N ASP A 147 12.95 3.46 -6.33
CA ASP A 147 12.80 2.52 -7.43
C ASP A 147 14.15 2.04 -7.98
N GLU A 148 14.12 1.13 -8.95
CA GLU A 148 15.28 0.63 -9.68
C GLU A 148 15.08 0.81 -11.18
N ASP A 149 16.19 0.79 -11.97
CA ASP A 149 16.13 1.06 -13.42
C ASP A 149 15.84 -0.18 -14.26
N ASP A 150 15.59 -1.34 -13.65
CA ASP A 150 15.11 -2.52 -14.35
C ASP A 150 13.60 -2.45 -14.62
N GLY A 151 13.14 -3.16 -15.66
CA GLY A 151 11.75 -3.04 -16.12
C GLY A 151 10.67 -3.26 -15.04
N PRO A 152 10.76 -4.31 -14.19
CA PRO A 152 9.77 -4.59 -13.15
C PRO A 152 9.71 -3.52 -12.04
N HIS A 153 10.83 -2.91 -11.67
CA HIS A 153 10.98 -2.06 -10.49
C HIS A 153 10.98 -0.55 -10.78
N VAL A 154 10.64 -0.18 -12.01
CA VAL A 154 10.46 1.24 -12.40
C VAL A 154 9.35 1.88 -11.58
N GLY A 155 9.65 3.01 -10.95
CA GLY A 155 8.70 3.74 -10.11
C GLY A 155 7.64 4.52 -10.88
N ILE A 156 6.65 5.01 -10.16
CA ILE A 156 5.48 5.69 -10.69
C ILE A 156 5.75 7.20 -10.79
N GLU A 157 5.77 7.76 -12.01
CA GLU A 157 5.99 9.20 -12.26
C GLU A 157 4.91 10.07 -11.60
N ALA A 158 3.65 9.67 -11.69
CA ALA A 158 2.52 10.44 -11.15
C ALA A 158 2.51 10.57 -9.62
N MET A 159 3.37 9.84 -8.90
CA MET A 159 3.52 9.98 -7.46
C MET A 159 4.14 11.33 -7.06
N HIS A 160 5.01 11.90 -7.89
CA HIS A 160 5.59 13.22 -7.62
C HIS A 160 4.51 14.29 -7.50
N ASP A 161 3.61 14.35 -8.49
CA ASP A 161 2.48 15.28 -8.49
C ASP A 161 1.55 15.00 -7.29
N LEU A 162 1.31 13.73 -6.98
CA LEU A 162 0.41 13.34 -5.91
C LEU A 162 0.96 13.72 -4.53
N ILE A 163 2.25 13.51 -4.29
CA ILE A 163 2.94 13.90 -3.05
C ILE A 163 2.98 15.42 -2.92
N ALA A 164 3.33 16.13 -4.00
CA ALA A 164 3.38 17.60 -3.99
C ALA A 164 2.00 18.23 -3.76
N ASP A 165 0.95 17.62 -4.30
CA ASP A 165 -0.43 18.11 -4.23
C ASP A 165 -1.10 17.85 -2.88
N LEU A 166 -0.83 16.71 -2.26
CA LEU A 166 -1.51 16.26 -1.04
C LEU A 166 -0.66 16.41 0.22
N THR A 167 0.65 16.54 0.07
CA THR A 167 1.62 16.70 1.17
C THR A 167 1.38 15.76 2.35
N PRO A 168 1.23 14.43 2.12
CA PRO A 168 1.02 13.49 3.22
C PRO A 168 2.23 13.50 4.15
N ARG A 169 2.03 13.21 5.43
CA ARG A 169 3.15 13.06 6.37
C ARG A 169 4.02 11.85 5.99
N TRP A 170 3.38 10.74 5.57
CA TRP A 170 4.05 9.52 5.15
C TRP A 170 3.60 9.08 3.77
N HIS A 171 4.56 8.65 2.96
CA HIS A 171 4.33 7.78 1.81
C HIS A 171 4.95 6.42 2.10
N VAL A 172 4.09 5.42 2.27
CA VAL A 172 4.46 4.03 2.60
C VAL A 172 4.38 3.19 1.34
N HIS A 173 5.42 2.43 1.02
CA HIS A 173 5.46 1.56 -0.14
C HIS A 173 6.24 0.27 0.10
N GLY A 174 6.04 -0.74 -0.75
CA GLY A 174 6.78 -1.99 -0.85
C GLY A 174 7.56 -2.12 -2.15
N HIS A 175 7.41 -3.28 -2.83
CA HIS A 175 7.86 -3.63 -4.17
C HIS A 175 9.37 -3.77 -4.35
N ILE A 176 10.18 -3.00 -3.66
CA ILE A 176 11.64 -3.02 -3.81
C ILE A 176 12.27 -3.81 -2.67
N HIS A 177 12.75 -5.00 -2.97
CA HIS A 177 13.35 -5.88 -1.96
C HIS A 177 14.67 -5.30 -1.44
N PRO A 178 14.88 -5.27 -0.11
CA PRO A 178 16.08 -4.65 0.48
C PRO A 178 17.36 -5.49 0.35
N HIS A 179 17.26 -6.77 -0.08
CA HIS A 179 18.39 -7.67 -0.22
C HIS A 179 19.31 -7.73 1.02
N GLY A 180 18.71 -7.77 2.21
CA GLY A 180 19.42 -7.86 3.50
C GLY A 180 19.80 -6.54 4.16
N PHE A 181 19.63 -5.40 3.49
CA PHE A 181 19.94 -4.08 4.05
C PHE A 181 18.67 -3.19 4.01
N PRO A 182 18.20 -2.68 5.15
CA PRO A 182 17.06 -1.77 5.17
C PRO A 182 17.28 -0.57 4.23
N ARG A 183 16.29 -0.25 3.41
CA ARG A 183 16.33 0.94 2.55
C ARG A 183 16.15 2.19 3.40
N ALA A 184 17.02 3.19 3.19
CA ALA A 184 16.91 4.46 3.90
C ALA A 184 15.65 5.23 3.46
N ASP A 185 15.01 5.91 4.41
CA ASP A 185 13.91 6.82 4.13
C ASP A 185 14.37 7.98 3.24
N ARG A 186 13.46 8.49 2.43
CA ARG A 186 13.67 9.68 1.60
C ARG A 186 12.67 10.75 1.99
N HIS A 187 13.01 12.01 1.71
CA HIS A 187 12.15 13.14 2.05
C HIS A 187 11.87 13.99 0.82
N VAL A 188 10.61 14.36 0.65
CA VAL A 188 10.15 15.33 -0.34
C VAL A 188 9.28 16.36 0.38
N GLY A 189 9.82 17.57 0.59
CA GLY A 189 9.19 18.55 1.47
C GLY A 189 9.01 18.00 2.88
N SER A 190 7.77 17.98 3.37
CA SER A 190 7.40 17.41 4.67
C SER A 190 7.07 15.91 4.63
N THR A 191 7.03 15.31 3.46
CA THR A 191 6.67 13.88 3.29
C THR A 191 7.88 12.98 3.47
N THR A 192 7.78 12.03 4.37
CA THR A 192 8.74 10.90 4.48
C THR A 192 8.27 9.75 3.60
N ILE A 193 9.12 9.30 2.69
CA ILE A 193 8.90 8.15 1.81
C ILE A 193 9.66 6.96 2.38
N THR A 194 8.97 5.89 2.70
CA THR A 194 9.55 4.72 3.36
C THR A 194 9.18 3.42 2.65
N ASN A 195 10.20 2.59 2.41
CA ASN A 195 10.05 1.20 1.99
C ASN A 195 9.85 0.33 3.24
N VAL A 196 8.82 -0.49 3.25
CA VAL A 196 8.45 -1.28 4.44
C VAL A 196 8.67 -2.78 4.29
N VAL A 197 9.34 -3.22 3.23
CA VAL A 197 9.66 -4.64 3.01
C VAL A 197 10.69 -5.14 4.03
N PRO A 198 10.44 -6.25 4.74
CA PRO A 198 9.20 -7.00 4.84
C PRO A 198 8.21 -6.38 5.83
N TRP A 199 8.66 -5.60 6.79
CA TRP A 199 7.83 -4.87 7.75
C TRP A 199 8.57 -3.73 8.46
N ARG A 200 7.82 -2.73 8.91
CA ARG A 200 8.29 -1.63 9.77
C ARG A 200 7.21 -1.20 10.77
N LEU A 201 7.66 -0.75 11.95
CA LEU A 201 6.81 0.00 12.88
C LEU A 201 7.02 1.51 12.64
N LEU A 202 5.91 2.22 12.43
CA LEU A 202 5.90 3.66 12.23
C LEU A 202 5.10 4.31 13.36
N GLU A 203 5.46 5.53 13.73
CA GLU A 203 4.72 6.35 14.68
C GLU A 203 4.29 7.66 14.00
N VAL A 204 2.98 7.91 14.01
CA VAL A 204 2.34 9.03 13.31
C VAL A 204 1.62 9.95 14.27
#